data_dc95f153c805544a89adf8484a89c670
#
_entry.id   dc95f153c805544a89adf8484a89c670
#
_cell.length_a   1.000
_cell.length_b   1.000
_cell.length_c   1.000
_cell.angle_alpha   90.00
_cell.angle_beta   90.00
_cell.angle_gamma   90.00
#
_symmetry.space_group_name_H-M   'P 1'
#
loop_
_entity.id
_entity.type
_entity.pdbx_description
1 polymer ?
#
loop_
_entity_poly.entity_id
_entity_poly.type
_entity_poly.pdbx_seq_one_letter_code
_entity_poly.pdbx_strand_id
1 'polypeptide(L)'
;NHCQLSMHAMGTRAIARVVDRAAREEKWNDGPEPYVRVEHITDPAKDSVRKAAEKGIGFVTQPIFMYAEIESYLNNLGQEWMKRCYPVRNLLDSGVKLCFSTDAPATSWAVPSDPFPNIKGAVTRRAWDGTDCGKDQAVDVETAVILYTKESADMVGFDRLGQLREGYKADFLVLDRDILEIPAEEIDQVQVDQTYIGGRCVYSRS
;
A
#
# COMPACT_ATOMS: atom_id res chain seq x y z
N ASN A 1 -23.91 11.05 7.88
CA ASN A 1 -23.38 9.71 7.58
C ASN A 1 -21.94 9.66 8.07
N HIS A 2 -21.63 8.71 8.96
CA HIS A 2 -20.30 8.53 9.56
C HIS A 2 -19.40 7.62 8.69
N CYS A 3 -19.53 7.66 7.35
CA CYS A 3 -18.78 6.80 6.44
C CYS A 3 -17.43 7.45 6.06
N GLN A 4 -16.39 6.64 5.94
CA GLN A 4 -15.16 7.05 5.30
C GLN A 4 -15.38 7.26 3.80
N LEU A 5 -14.83 8.32 3.23
CA LEU A 5 -14.84 8.57 1.78
C LEU A 5 -13.54 8.07 1.15
N SER A 6 -13.66 7.22 0.14
CA SER A 6 -12.52 6.78 -0.69
C SER A 6 -12.55 7.51 -2.04
N MET A 7 -11.40 8.07 -2.45
CA MET A 7 -11.30 8.89 -3.66
C MET A 7 -10.10 8.47 -4.51
N HIS A 8 -10.35 8.09 -5.75
CA HIS A 8 -9.31 7.78 -6.73
C HIS A 8 -8.60 9.06 -7.19
N ALA A 9 -7.25 9.11 -7.09
CA ALA A 9 -6.44 10.20 -7.64
C ALA A 9 -4.98 9.76 -7.87
N MET A 10 -4.55 9.70 -9.13
CA MET A 10 -3.20 9.25 -9.50
C MET A 10 -2.21 10.39 -9.75
N GLY A 11 -2.53 11.32 -10.65
CA GLY A 11 -1.60 12.38 -11.04
C GLY A 11 -1.54 13.53 -10.05
N THR A 12 -0.41 14.25 -10.02
CA THR A 12 -0.10 15.35 -9.10
C THR A 12 -1.23 16.36 -8.93
N ARG A 13 -1.86 16.80 -10.04
CA ARG A 13 -2.96 17.79 -10.00
C ARG A 13 -4.26 17.20 -9.45
N ALA A 14 -4.55 15.93 -9.76
CA ALA A 14 -5.74 15.25 -9.24
C ALA A 14 -5.64 15.05 -7.73
N ILE A 15 -4.48 14.56 -7.26
CA ILE A 15 -4.18 14.39 -5.84
C ILE A 15 -4.31 15.72 -5.10
N ALA A 16 -3.70 16.79 -5.63
CA ALA A 16 -3.78 18.12 -5.02
C ALA A 16 -5.23 18.61 -4.89
N ARG A 17 -6.05 18.46 -5.93
CA ARG A 17 -7.46 18.87 -5.90
C ARG A 17 -8.27 18.09 -4.86
N VAL A 18 -8.06 16.78 -4.76
CA VAL A 18 -8.75 15.94 -3.77
C VAL A 18 -8.34 16.34 -2.36
N VAL A 19 -7.03 16.44 -2.10
CA VAL A 19 -6.51 16.82 -0.78
C VAL A 19 -6.96 18.23 -0.40
N ASP A 20 -6.88 19.19 -1.32
CA ASP A 20 -7.33 20.57 -1.07
C ASP A 20 -8.83 20.65 -0.76
N ARG A 21 -9.63 19.83 -1.43
CA ARG A 21 -11.07 19.79 -1.16
C ARG A 21 -11.36 19.15 0.19
N ALA A 22 -10.77 17.98 0.45
CA ALA A 22 -10.95 17.26 1.72
C ALA A 22 -10.47 18.08 2.93
N ALA A 23 -9.34 18.76 2.80
CA ALA A 23 -8.74 19.55 3.88
C ALA A 23 -9.57 20.77 4.32
N ARG A 24 -10.59 21.19 3.56
CA ARG A 24 -11.53 22.26 3.92
C ARG A 24 -12.66 21.78 4.83
N GLU A 25 -12.87 20.47 4.87
CA GLU A 25 -13.91 19.88 5.69
C GLU A 25 -13.36 19.50 7.07
N GLU A 26 -14.20 19.51 8.07
CA GLU A 26 -13.89 18.92 9.37
C GLU A 26 -14.07 17.39 9.29
N LYS A 27 -13.34 16.67 10.14
CA LYS A 27 -13.50 15.23 10.26
C LYS A 27 -14.93 14.91 10.71
N TRP A 28 -15.66 14.12 9.93
CA TRP A 28 -17.07 13.80 10.17
C TRP A 28 -17.34 12.38 10.69
N ASN A 29 -16.33 11.50 10.71
CA ASN A 29 -16.44 10.17 11.30
C ASN A 29 -15.86 10.16 12.73
N ASP A 30 -16.42 9.30 13.59
CA ASP A 30 -16.06 9.21 15.00
C ASP A 30 -14.94 8.20 15.26
N GLY A 31 -14.62 7.35 14.28
CA GLY A 31 -13.61 6.29 14.38
C GLY A 31 -12.16 6.81 14.28
N PRO A 32 -11.18 5.96 14.56
CA PRO A 32 -9.75 6.29 14.47
C PRO A 32 -9.25 6.41 13.02
N GLU A 33 -9.99 5.83 12.07
CA GLU A 33 -9.65 5.84 10.65
C GLU A 33 -9.72 7.26 10.07
N PRO A 34 -9.02 7.54 8.96
CA PRO A 34 -9.18 8.78 8.21
C PRO A 34 -10.63 8.97 7.72
N TYR A 35 -11.16 10.19 7.78
CA TYR A 35 -12.47 10.51 7.22
C TYR A 35 -12.48 10.49 5.69
N VAL A 36 -11.31 10.75 5.08
CA VAL A 36 -11.03 10.62 3.65
C VAL A 36 -9.76 9.82 3.47
N ARG A 37 -9.77 8.85 2.56
CA ARG A 37 -8.57 8.22 2.02
C ARG A 37 -8.49 8.46 0.52
N VAL A 38 -7.29 8.68 0.03
CA VAL A 38 -7.00 8.90 -1.39
C VAL A 38 -6.25 7.69 -1.92
N GLU A 39 -6.80 7.08 -2.96
CA GLU A 39 -6.26 5.87 -3.58
C GLU A 39 -5.20 6.22 -4.64
N HIS A 40 -4.24 5.36 -4.81
CA HIS A 40 -3.11 5.31 -5.74
C HIS A 40 -1.93 6.20 -5.35
N ILE A 41 -2.11 7.50 -5.18
CA ILE A 41 -1.05 8.40 -4.73
C ILE A 41 0.26 8.23 -5.53
N THR A 42 0.17 8.24 -6.84
CA THR A 42 1.29 7.88 -7.71
C THR A 42 2.41 8.93 -7.71
N ASP A 43 2.07 10.22 -7.80
CA ASP A 43 3.05 11.34 -7.84
C ASP A 43 2.51 12.56 -7.06
N PRO A 44 2.44 12.50 -5.72
CA PRO A 44 1.90 13.58 -4.91
C PRO A 44 2.90 14.75 -4.77
N ALA A 45 2.41 15.99 -4.87
CA ALA A 45 3.20 17.16 -4.51
C ALA A 45 3.49 17.19 -3.00
N LYS A 46 4.66 17.69 -2.61
CA LYS A 46 5.06 17.81 -1.19
C LYS A 46 4.03 18.57 -0.34
N ASP A 47 3.43 19.66 -0.89
CA ASP A 47 2.40 20.43 -0.19
C ASP A 47 1.13 19.60 0.06
N SER A 48 0.72 18.75 -0.89
CA SER A 48 -0.41 17.85 -0.71
C SER A 48 -0.15 16.81 0.36
N VAL A 49 1.07 16.26 0.42
CA VAL A 49 1.48 15.29 1.44
C VAL A 49 1.44 15.93 2.84
N ARG A 50 2.07 17.12 3.00
CA ARG A 50 2.06 17.87 4.24
C ARG A 50 0.63 18.17 4.71
N LYS A 51 -0.21 18.67 3.81
CA LYS A 51 -1.61 18.99 4.11
C LYS A 51 -2.43 17.76 4.50
N ALA A 52 -2.22 16.63 3.83
CA ALA A 52 -2.86 15.37 4.18
C ALA A 52 -2.47 14.89 5.58
N ALA A 53 -1.18 14.95 5.92
CA ALA A 53 -0.69 14.60 7.25
C ALA A 53 -1.31 15.50 8.35
N GLU A 54 -1.31 16.83 8.15
CA GLU A 54 -1.89 17.81 9.09
C GLU A 54 -3.39 17.60 9.31
N LYS A 55 -4.12 17.13 8.29
CA LYS A 55 -5.59 16.97 8.31
C LYS A 55 -6.06 15.55 8.60
N GLY A 56 -5.13 14.59 8.76
CA GLY A 56 -5.49 13.19 8.99
C GLY A 56 -6.16 12.52 7.80
N ILE A 57 -5.87 12.99 6.58
CA ILE A 57 -6.28 12.33 5.32
C ILE A 57 -5.35 11.14 5.10
N GLY A 58 -5.92 9.96 4.82
CA GLY A 58 -5.18 8.74 4.56
C GLY A 58 -4.77 8.60 3.09
N PHE A 59 -3.62 7.98 2.85
CA PHE A 59 -3.11 7.63 1.53
C PHE A 59 -3.01 6.10 1.40
N VAL A 60 -3.54 5.59 0.30
CA VAL A 60 -3.46 4.17 -0.05
C VAL A 60 -2.69 4.07 -1.36
N THR A 61 -1.62 3.29 -1.39
CA THR A 61 -0.78 3.18 -2.58
C THR A 61 -0.51 1.72 -2.96
N GLN A 62 -0.22 1.50 -4.24
CA GLN A 62 -0.08 0.17 -4.82
C GLN A 62 1.24 0.06 -5.59
N PRO A 63 2.35 -0.26 -4.91
CA PRO A 63 3.63 -0.51 -5.59
C PRO A 63 3.57 -1.56 -6.71
N ILE A 64 2.55 -2.41 -6.71
CA ILE A 64 2.32 -3.40 -7.78
C ILE A 64 2.17 -2.75 -9.16
N PHE A 65 1.59 -1.56 -9.28
CA PHE A 65 1.49 -0.88 -10.58
C PHE A 65 2.86 -0.51 -11.14
N MET A 66 3.75 -0.01 -10.30
CA MET A 66 5.14 0.24 -10.68
C MET A 66 5.84 -1.06 -11.10
N TYR A 67 5.59 -2.14 -10.37
CA TYR A 67 6.18 -3.45 -10.63
C TYR A 67 5.64 -4.06 -11.93
N ALA A 68 4.33 -4.07 -12.14
CA ALA A 68 3.66 -4.78 -13.22
C ALA A 68 3.54 -3.99 -14.53
N GLU A 69 3.38 -2.66 -14.45
CA GLU A 69 3.04 -1.80 -15.60
C GLU A 69 4.20 -0.94 -16.08
N ILE A 70 5.43 -1.37 -15.79
CA ILE A 70 6.65 -0.60 -16.05
C ILE A 70 6.77 -0.12 -17.51
N GLU A 71 6.43 -0.97 -18.48
CA GLU A 71 6.51 -0.63 -19.91
C GLU A 71 5.60 0.55 -20.26
N SER A 72 4.37 0.55 -19.77
CA SER A 72 3.43 1.63 -19.98
C SER A 72 3.93 2.94 -19.38
N TYR A 73 4.45 2.89 -18.16
CA TYR A 73 4.99 4.07 -17.49
C TYR A 73 6.23 4.62 -18.19
N LEU A 74 7.17 3.76 -18.59
CA LEU A 74 8.37 4.20 -19.30
C LEU A 74 8.03 4.87 -20.64
N ASN A 75 7.12 4.27 -21.40
CA ASN A 75 6.74 4.78 -22.72
C ASN A 75 5.99 6.12 -22.66
N ASN A 76 5.18 6.33 -21.62
CA ASN A 76 4.34 7.51 -21.51
C ASN A 76 4.92 8.62 -20.64
N LEU A 77 5.72 8.29 -19.62
CA LEU A 77 6.15 9.22 -18.58
C LEU A 77 7.67 9.29 -18.41
N GLY A 78 8.38 8.27 -18.88
CA GLY A 78 9.84 8.21 -18.89
C GLY A 78 10.49 7.79 -17.57
N GLN A 79 11.79 7.46 -17.65
CA GLN A 79 12.57 6.88 -16.55
C GLN A 79 12.68 7.80 -15.32
N GLU A 80 12.88 9.10 -15.51
CA GLU A 80 13.05 10.04 -14.40
C GLU A 80 11.75 10.23 -13.60
N TRP A 81 10.60 10.13 -14.25
CA TRP A 81 9.32 10.11 -13.55
C TRP A 81 9.15 8.81 -12.76
N MET A 82 9.54 7.68 -13.36
CA MET A 82 9.43 6.36 -12.73
C MET A 82 10.23 6.27 -11.43
N LYS A 83 11.42 6.82 -11.37
CA LYS A 83 12.26 6.82 -10.17
C LYS A 83 11.64 7.58 -8.98
N ARG A 84 10.78 8.56 -9.22
CA ARG A 84 10.17 9.38 -8.16
C ARG A 84 8.72 9.03 -7.85
N CYS A 85 8.05 8.24 -8.70
CA CYS A 85 6.67 7.84 -8.47
C CYS A 85 6.54 6.83 -7.32
N TYR A 86 5.35 6.70 -6.76
CA TYR A 86 5.08 5.86 -5.59
C TYR A 86 6.12 6.11 -4.48
N PRO A 87 6.26 7.34 -3.97
CA PRO A 87 7.37 7.74 -3.11
C PRO A 87 7.18 7.26 -1.66
N VAL A 88 7.18 5.95 -1.45
CA VAL A 88 6.78 5.31 -0.18
C VAL A 88 7.62 5.81 0.99
N ARG A 89 8.96 5.90 0.83
CA ARG A 89 9.85 6.40 1.90
C ARG A 89 9.50 7.84 2.27
N ASN A 90 9.36 8.72 1.29
CA ASN A 90 9.02 10.11 1.53
C ASN A 90 7.64 10.28 2.20
N LEU A 91 6.67 9.42 1.85
CA LEU A 91 5.35 9.42 2.47
C LEU A 91 5.43 8.99 3.94
N LEU A 92 6.17 7.92 4.26
CA LEU A 92 6.42 7.51 5.65
C LEU A 92 7.10 8.59 6.47
N ASP A 93 8.17 9.19 5.94
CA ASP A 93 8.93 10.24 6.60
C ASP A 93 8.10 11.51 6.86
N SER A 94 7.05 11.73 6.07
CA SER A 94 6.12 12.86 6.25
C SER A 94 5.13 12.68 7.41
N GLY A 95 4.98 11.46 7.92
CA GLY A 95 3.99 11.11 8.94
C GLY A 95 2.54 11.06 8.45
N VAL A 96 2.29 11.07 7.13
CA VAL A 96 0.95 10.84 6.60
C VAL A 96 0.51 9.40 6.88
N LYS A 97 -0.77 9.20 7.19
CA LYS A 97 -1.33 7.85 7.32
C LYS A 97 -1.24 7.15 5.97
N LEU A 98 -0.49 6.07 5.89
CA LEU A 98 -0.18 5.36 4.65
C LEU A 98 -0.44 3.86 4.81
N CYS A 99 -1.01 3.24 3.79
CA CYS A 99 -1.08 1.78 3.70
C CYS A 99 -0.94 1.30 2.25
N PHE A 100 -0.79 -0.01 2.08
CA PHE A 100 -0.74 -0.69 0.80
C PHE A 100 -2.07 -1.39 0.47
N SER A 101 -2.34 -1.52 -0.83
CA SER A 101 -3.35 -2.42 -1.39
C SER A 101 -2.89 -2.94 -2.75
N THR A 102 -3.59 -3.92 -3.32
CA THR A 102 -3.31 -4.42 -4.68
C THR A 102 -4.20 -3.80 -5.74
N ASP A 103 -5.30 -3.16 -5.34
CA ASP A 103 -6.36 -2.72 -6.24
C ASP A 103 -6.97 -3.89 -7.06
N ALA A 104 -7.03 -5.08 -6.46
CA ALA A 104 -7.64 -6.25 -7.12
C ALA A 104 -9.14 -5.99 -7.39
N PRO A 105 -9.66 -6.35 -8.57
CA PRO A 105 -9.02 -7.09 -9.68
C PRO A 105 -8.40 -6.20 -10.77
N ALA A 106 -8.29 -4.88 -10.55
CA ALA A 106 -7.93 -3.91 -11.60
C ALA A 106 -6.45 -3.88 -11.96
N THR A 107 -5.56 -4.42 -11.10
CA THR A 107 -4.13 -4.46 -11.41
C THR A 107 -3.80 -5.42 -12.55
N SER A 108 -2.83 -5.03 -13.40
CA SER A 108 -2.39 -5.79 -14.59
C SER A 108 -1.44 -6.94 -14.25
N TRP A 109 -1.65 -7.66 -13.13
CA TRP A 109 -0.84 -8.80 -12.73
C TRP A 109 -1.62 -10.11 -12.81
N ALA A 110 -0.93 -11.23 -13.10
CA ALA A 110 -1.56 -12.54 -13.33
C ALA A 110 -2.43 -13.02 -12.14
N VAL A 111 -2.02 -12.69 -10.91
CA VAL A 111 -2.80 -12.96 -9.70
C VAL A 111 -2.99 -11.62 -8.95
N PRO A 112 -4.03 -10.84 -9.27
CA PRO A 112 -4.21 -9.48 -8.74
C PRO A 112 -4.31 -9.40 -7.21
N SER A 113 -4.74 -10.47 -6.56
CA SER A 113 -4.87 -10.53 -5.09
C SER A 113 -3.60 -10.97 -4.37
N ASP A 114 -2.55 -11.36 -5.10
CA ASP A 114 -1.27 -11.76 -4.50
C ASP A 114 -0.52 -10.53 -3.95
N PRO A 115 -0.23 -10.47 -2.63
CA PRO A 115 0.46 -9.34 -2.04
C PRO A 115 1.97 -9.34 -2.26
N PHE A 116 2.58 -10.49 -2.54
CA PHE A 116 4.04 -10.64 -2.54
C PHE A 116 4.75 -9.86 -3.65
N PRO A 117 4.26 -9.80 -4.91
CA PRO A 117 4.83 -8.91 -5.92
C PRO A 117 4.76 -7.43 -5.55
N ASN A 118 3.70 -7.01 -4.86
CA ASN A 118 3.54 -5.65 -4.35
C ASN A 118 4.60 -5.33 -3.28
N ILE A 119 4.80 -6.25 -2.32
CA ILE A 119 5.82 -6.15 -1.27
C ILE A 119 7.22 -6.12 -1.91
N LYS A 120 7.51 -7.05 -2.84
CA LYS A 120 8.78 -7.07 -3.59
C LYS A 120 9.06 -5.75 -4.30
N GLY A 121 8.07 -5.20 -5.00
CA GLY A 121 8.19 -3.91 -5.69
C GLY A 121 8.53 -2.77 -4.74
N ALA A 122 7.92 -2.72 -3.56
CA ALA A 122 8.19 -1.71 -2.54
C ALA A 122 9.60 -1.84 -1.93
N VAL A 123 10.07 -3.08 -1.71
CA VAL A 123 11.35 -3.38 -1.07
C VAL A 123 12.52 -3.23 -2.03
N THR A 124 12.42 -3.80 -3.23
CA THR A 124 13.52 -3.78 -4.21
C THR A 124 13.56 -2.50 -5.04
N ARG A 125 12.42 -1.84 -5.21
CA ARG A 125 12.23 -0.74 -6.16
C ARG A 125 12.66 -1.13 -7.57
N ARG A 126 12.42 -2.40 -7.90
CA ARG A 126 12.61 -2.93 -9.25
C ARG A 126 11.29 -3.43 -9.80
N ALA A 127 11.06 -3.16 -11.08
CA ALA A 127 9.93 -3.76 -11.80
C ALA A 127 10.19 -5.25 -12.10
N TRP A 128 9.17 -5.94 -12.60
CA TRP A 128 9.24 -7.38 -12.92
C TRP A 128 10.35 -7.71 -13.93
N ASP A 129 10.69 -6.78 -14.83
CA ASP A 129 11.75 -6.90 -15.84
C ASP A 129 13.15 -6.47 -15.33
N GLY A 130 13.27 -6.09 -14.04
CA GLY A 130 14.49 -5.64 -13.41
C GLY A 130 14.76 -4.12 -13.53
N THR A 131 13.89 -3.36 -14.20
CA THR A 131 14.05 -1.91 -14.35
C THR A 131 14.11 -1.22 -12.99
N ASP A 132 15.09 -0.30 -12.81
CA ASP A 132 15.25 0.50 -11.61
C ASP A 132 14.16 1.57 -11.51
N CYS A 133 13.39 1.53 -10.42
CA CYS A 133 12.29 2.43 -10.12
C CYS A 133 12.62 3.41 -8.94
N GLY A 134 13.88 3.68 -8.70
CA GLY A 134 14.34 4.63 -7.67
C GLY A 134 14.52 3.99 -6.30
N LYS A 135 15.69 3.41 -6.04
CA LYS A 135 16.02 2.68 -4.80
C LYS A 135 15.95 3.53 -3.53
N ASP A 136 16.08 4.84 -3.63
CA ASP A 136 15.94 5.79 -2.52
C ASP A 136 14.53 5.79 -1.88
N GLN A 137 13.54 5.27 -2.61
CA GLN A 137 12.17 5.13 -2.11
C GLN A 137 11.86 3.71 -1.57
N ALA A 138 12.87 2.84 -1.49
CA ALA A 138 12.72 1.50 -0.93
C ALA A 138 12.41 1.52 0.57
N VAL A 139 11.66 0.52 1.01
CA VAL A 139 11.43 0.22 2.44
C VAL A 139 11.94 -1.18 2.75
N ASP A 140 12.16 -1.50 4.02
CA ASP A 140 12.45 -2.87 4.42
C ASP A 140 11.20 -3.76 4.36
N VAL A 141 11.41 -5.07 4.42
CA VAL A 141 10.32 -6.07 4.32
C VAL A 141 9.34 -5.94 5.46
N GLU A 142 9.82 -5.73 6.69
CA GLU A 142 8.96 -5.56 7.87
C GLU A 142 8.02 -4.36 7.69
N THR A 143 8.55 -3.21 7.29
CA THR A 143 7.75 -2.02 6.98
C THR A 143 6.71 -2.30 5.90
N ALA A 144 7.07 -2.99 4.82
CA ALA A 144 6.15 -3.32 3.73
C ALA A 144 5.01 -4.24 4.22
N VAL A 145 5.31 -5.25 5.04
CA VAL A 145 4.31 -6.14 5.66
C VAL A 145 3.39 -5.36 6.60
N ILE A 146 3.91 -4.47 7.43
CA ILE A 146 3.11 -3.61 8.32
C ILE A 146 2.17 -2.72 7.51
N LEU A 147 2.64 -2.10 6.44
CA LEU A 147 1.82 -1.27 5.55
C LEU A 147 0.71 -2.09 4.86
N TYR A 148 0.93 -3.37 4.61
CA TYR A 148 -0.03 -4.26 3.97
C TYR A 148 -1.02 -4.92 4.95
N THR A 149 -0.73 -4.93 6.23
CA THR A 149 -1.53 -5.61 7.27
C THR A 149 -2.12 -4.62 8.28
N LYS A 150 -1.33 -4.21 9.25
CA LYS A 150 -1.75 -3.33 10.34
C LYS A 150 -2.25 -1.99 9.83
N GLU A 151 -1.44 -1.30 9.03
CA GLU A 151 -1.81 0.04 8.55
C GLU A 151 -3.01 -0.01 7.59
N SER A 152 -3.18 -1.11 6.83
CA SER A 152 -4.36 -1.31 5.99
C SER A 152 -5.63 -1.54 6.82
N ALA A 153 -5.54 -2.31 7.90
CA ALA A 153 -6.66 -2.51 8.82
C ALA A 153 -7.05 -1.21 9.52
N ASP A 154 -6.07 -0.46 10.01
CA ASP A 154 -6.28 0.84 10.66
C ASP A 154 -6.83 1.90 9.68
N MET A 155 -6.39 1.85 8.39
CA MET A 155 -6.85 2.75 7.35
C MET A 155 -8.36 2.66 7.09
N VAL A 156 -8.92 1.45 7.18
CA VAL A 156 -10.35 1.21 6.92
C VAL A 156 -11.18 1.04 8.19
N GLY A 157 -10.59 1.22 9.36
CA GLY A 157 -11.28 1.12 10.64
C GLY A 157 -11.69 -0.29 11.04
N PHE A 158 -10.95 -1.32 10.61
CA PHE A 158 -11.23 -2.69 11.04
C PHE A 158 -10.83 -2.89 12.51
N ASP A 159 -11.82 -3.29 13.32
CA ASP A 159 -11.61 -3.50 14.75
C ASP A 159 -10.78 -4.77 15.02
N ARG A 160 -9.65 -4.58 15.68
CA ARG A 160 -8.75 -5.65 16.16
C ARG A 160 -8.31 -6.63 15.07
N LEU A 161 -7.93 -6.10 13.89
CA LEU A 161 -7.38 -6.85 12.75
C LEU A 161 -5.97 -6.35 12.39
N GLY A 162 -5.29 -7.08 11.52
CA GLY A 162 -4.00 -6.72 10.93
C GLY A 162 -2.79 -6.98 11.82
N GLN A 163 -2.95 -7.55 13.02
CA GLN A 163 -1.86 -7.87 13.95
C GLN A 163 -2.11 -9.20 14.67
N LEU A 164 -1.03 -9.96 14.91
CA LEU A 164 -1.02 -11.08 15.85
C LEU A 164 -0.73 -10.54 17.26
N ARG A 165 -1.78 -10.21 18.00
CA ARG A 165 -1.71 -9.61 19.33
C ARG A 165 -2.84 -10.12 20.21
N GLU A 166 -2.60 -10.22 21.53
CA GLU A 166 -3.64 -10.59 22.50
C GLU A 166 -4.85 -9.65 22.38
N GLY A 167 -6.06 -10.22 22.33
CA GLY A 167 -7.32 -9.49 22.16
C GLY A 167 -7.67 -9.15 20.70
N TYR A 168 -6.79 -9.44 19.73
CA TYR A 168 -7.07 -9.30 18.30
C TYR A 168 -7.70 -10.56 17.72
N LYS A 169 -8.35 -10.43 16.56
CA LYS A 169 -8.87 -11.58 15.82
C LYS A 169 -7.71 -12.40 15.30
N ALA A 170 -7.83 -13.73 15.41
CA ALA A 170 -6.81 -14.66 14.96
C ALA A 170 -6.92 -14.91 13.43
N ASP A 171 -6.68 -13.84 12.66
CA ASP A 171 -6.61 -13.84 11.21
C ASP A 171 -5.13 -13.79 10.82
N PHE A 172 -4.60 -14.88 10.24
CA PHE A 172 -3.18 -14.97 9.89
C PHE A 172 -2.93 -15.97 8.76
N LEU A 173 -1.74 -15.84 8.18
CA LEU A 173 -1.22 -16.76 7.17
C LEU A 173 -0.07 -17.58 7.75
N VAL A 174 0.06 -18.82 7.27
CA VAL A 174 1.28 -19.62 7.38
C VAL A 174 1.92 -19.63 6.00
N LEU A 175 3.16 -19.19 5.93
CA LEU A 175 3.92 -19.10 4.69
C LEU A 175 4.89 -20.28 4.56
N ASP A 176 5.27 -20.62 3.34
CA ASP A 176 6.22 -21.73 3.05
C ASP A 176 7.66 -21.38 3.44
N ARG A 177 7.97 -20.10 3.67
CA ARG A 177 9.29 -19.60 4.05
C ARG A 177 9.19 -18.33 4.88
N ASP A 178 10.25 -18.00 5.62
CA ASP A 178 10.32 -16.78 6.40
C ASP A 178 10.59 -15.56 5.48
N ILE A 179 9.57 -14.78 5.22
CA ILE A 179 9.63 -13.60 4.34
C ILE A 179 10.63 -12.53 4.84
N LEU A 180 10.97 -12.53 6.14
CA LEU A 180 11.92 -11.57 6.72
C LEU A 180 13.38 -11.99 6.52
N GLU A 181 13.63 -13.28 6.28
CA GLU A 181 14.99 -13.85 6.19
C GLU A 181 15.42 -14.18 4.74
N ILE A 182 14.49 -14.30 3.80
CA ILE A 182 14.81 -14.59 2.41
C ILE A 182 15.38 -13.35 1.68
N PRO A 183 16.15 -13.55 0.59
CA PRO A 183 16.54 -12.45 -0.29
C PRO A 183 15.31 -11.71 -0.84
N ALA A 184 15.39 -10.37 -0.88
CA ALA A 184 14.28 -9.53 -1.33
C ALA A 184 13.81 -9.86 -2.77
N GLU A 185 14.70 -10.36 -3.60
CA GLU A 185 14.44 -10.82 -4.97
C GLU A 185 13.56 -12.08 -5.03
N GLU A 186 13.42 -12.81 -3.93
CA GLU A 186 12.62 -14.05 -3.84
C GLU A 186 11.23 -13.83 -3.20
N ILE A 187 10.91 -12.62 -2.78
CA ILE A 187 9.65 -12.32 -2.07
C ILE A 187 8.40 -12.72 -2.88
N ASP A 188 8.42 -12.53 -4.20
CA ASP A 188 7.32 -12.92 -5.10
C ASP A 188 7.17 -14.43 -5.32
N GLN A 189 8.08 -15.24 -4.76
CA GLN A 189 8.03 -16.70 -4.79
C GLN A 189 7.42 -17.28 -3.50
N VAL A 190 7.17 -16.44 -2.48
CA VAL A 190 6.53 -16.86 -1.24
C VAL A 190 5.13 -17.39 -1.52
N GLN A 191 4.77 -18.51 -0.89
CA GLN A 191 3.47 -19.11 -1.04
C GLN A 191 2.76 -19.23 0.31
N VAL A 192 1.43 -19.12 0.26
CA VAL A 192 0.60 -19.32 1.43
C VAL A 192 0.33 -20.82 1.59
N ASP A 193 0.81 -21.42 2.67
CA ASP A 193 0.49 -22.81 3.03
C ASP A 193 -0.87 -22.93 3.68
N GLN A 194 -1.21 -22.00 4.58
CA GLN A 194 -2.49 -22.01 5.27
C GLN A 194 -2.99 -20.58 5.51
N THR A 195 -4.32 -20.43 5.47
CA THR A 195 -5.01 -19.19 5.85
C THR A 195 -5.96 -19.47 7.00
N TYR A 196 -5.87 -18.66 8.05
CA TYR A 196 -6.74 -18.70 9.22
C TYR A 196 -7.58 -17.43 9.31
N ILE A 197 -8.89 -17.61 9.60
CA ILE A 197 -9.82 -16.51 9.89
C ILE A 197 -10.52 -16.85 11.21
N GLY A 198 -10.39 -15.97 12.20
CA GLY A 198 -10.93 -16.18 13.53
C GLY A 198 -10.39 -17.45 14.20
N GLY A 199 -9.14 -17.83 13.94
CA GLY A 199 -8.50 -19.05 14.43
C GLY A 199 -8.92 -20.35 13.73
N ARG A 200 -9.79 -20.27 12.72
CA ARG A 200 -10.21 -21.43 11.91
C ARG A 200 -9.43 -21.46 10.60
N CYS A 201 -8.81 -22.59 10.29
CA CYS A 201 -8.20 -22.82 8.99
C CYS A 201 -9.27 -22.83 7.89
N VAL A 202 -9.17 -21.92 6.93
CA VAL A 202 -10.11 -21.78 5.80
C VAL A 202 -9.49 -22.16 4.47
N TYR A 203 -8.16 -22.23 4.41
CA TYR A 203 -7.39 -22.68 3.24
C TYR A 203 -6.15 -23.46 3.71
N SER A 204 -5.84 -24.54 3.01
CA SER A 204 -4.58 -25.30 3.14
C SER A 204 -4.13 -25.71 1.75
N ARG A 205 -2.89 -25.39 1.43
CA ARG A 205 -2.24 -25.84 0.19
C ARG A 205 -2.08 -27.35 0.23
N SER A 206 -2.47 -28.05 -0.81
CA SER A 206 -2.34 -29.50 -0.99
C SER A 206 -0.94 -29.88 -1.47
#